data_0a09d44bcec5942b017857c1b57a4209
#
_entry.id   0a09d44bcec5942b017857c1b57a4209
#
_cell.length_a   1.000
_cell.length_b   1.000
_cell.length_c   1.000
_cell.angle_alpha   90.00
_cell.angle_beta   90.00
_cell.angle_gamma   90.00
#
_symmetry.space_group_name_H-M   'P 1'
#
loop_
_entity.id
_entity.type
_entity.pdbx_description
1 polymer ?
#
loop_
_entity_poly.entity_id
_entity_poly.type
_entity_poly.pdbx_seq_one_letter_code
_entity_poly.pdbx_strand_id
1 'polypeptide(L)'
;PNKSRQNFLTTEFKVKAVKGNLDLVKKADVLIVAVKPQIIREVLKDIADQVDSKKLVISVAAGVPISQIENALSKGKKKKLCVVRTMPNTPSVVQEGVTAITAGKGVGKSDLKISHEIFQAVGRTVEVAEEQIDAVTGLSGSGPAYIFMIIEALSDAGVKMGLSRQVANELTVQTVLGSALLVRETGTSPGELKNRVTSPGGTTIAGLHALEKGSLRATLMNAVEKATLRSKELAQ
;
A
#
# COMPACT_ATOMS: atom_id res chain seq x y z
N PRO A 1 16.45 -15.78 4.85
CA PRO A 1 16.57 -14.38 5.32
C PRO A 1 18.00 -14.03 5.69
N ASN A 2 18.37 -12.80 5.40
CA ASN A 2 19.68 -12.24 5.72
C ASN A 2 19.86 -12.16 7.25
N LYS A 3 20.96 -12.73 7.80
CA LYS A 3 21.27 -12.72 9.24
C LYS A 3 21.31 -11.31 9.85
N SER A 4 21.85 -10.33 9.12
CA SER A 4 21.89 -8.93 9.55
C SER A 4 20.47 -8.39 9.78
N ARG A 5 19.53 -8.67 8.85
CA ARG A 5 18.14 -8.24 8.98
C ARG A 5 17.41 -8.97 10.11
N GLN A 6 17.69 -10.26 10.33
CA GLN A 6 17.14 -10.97 11.48
C GLN A 6 17.59 -10.37 12.80
N ASN A 7 18.90 -10.10 12.94
CA ASN A 7 19.45 -9.47 14.14
C ASN A 7 18.81 -8.08 14.38
N PHE A 8 18.70 -7.25 13.34
CA PHE A 8 18.02 -5.96 13.44
C PHE A 8 16.59 -6.12 13.97
N LEU A 9 15.78 -6.98 13.35
CA LEU A 9 14.38 -7.18 13.77
C LEU A 9 14.28 -7.72 15.20
N THR A 10 15.18 -8.62 15.61
CA THR A 10 15.19 -9.17 16.96
C THR A 10 15.55 -8.11 17.99
N THR A 11 16.51 -7.25 17.69
CA THR A 11 16.98 -6.21 18.62
C THR A 11 15.96 -5.08 18.74
N GLU A 12 15.50 -4.54 17.62
CA GLU A 12 14.62 -3.37 17.59
C GLU A 12 13.19 -3.71 18.02
N PHE A 13 12.65 -4.82 17.48
CA PHE A 13 11.23 -5.16 17.67
C PHE A 13 11.01 -6.32 18.65
N LYS A 14 12.08 -6.86 19.26
CA LYS A 14 12.02 -7.98 20.23
C LYS A 14 11.26 -9.22 19.70
N VAL A 15 11.24 -9.39 18.38
CA VAL A 15 10.62 -10.56 17.74
C VAL A 15 11.55 -11.77 17.80
N LYS A 16 10.98 -12.97 17.85
CA LYS A 16 11.77 -14.22 17.84
C LYS A 16 12.12 -14.60 16.41
N ALA A 17 13.40 -14.69 16.10
CA ALA A 17 13.85 -15.29 14.86
C ALA A 17 13.85 -16.82 14.95
N VAL A 18 13.45 -17.49 13.88
CA VAL A 18 13.50 -18.97 13.74
C VAL A 18 14.46 -19.38 12.64
N LYS A 19 14.92 -20.63 12.67
CA LYS A 19 15.93 -21.13 11.72
C LYS A 19 15.42 -21.29 10.29
N GLY A 20 14.12 -21.51 10.11
CA GLY A 20 13.53 -21.73 8.78
C GLY A 20 12.02 -21.51 8.74
N ASN A 21 11.47 -21.43 7.52
CA ASN A 21 10.05 -21.20 7.29
C ASN A 21 9.18 -22.33 7.87
N LEU A 22 9.62 -23.57 7.79
CA LEU A 22 8.88 -24.72 8.34
C LEU A 22 8.70 -24.64 9.86
N ASP A 23 9.75 -24.19 10.58
CA ASP A 23 9.67 -24.02 12.04
C ASP A 23 8.73 -22.88 12.42
N LEU A 24 8.66 -21.83 11.60
CA LEU A 24 7.74 -20.72 11.78
C LEU A 24 6.30 -21.18 11.58
N VAL A 25 6.01 -21.84 10.46
CA VAL A 25 4.66 -22.27 10.09
C VAL A 25 4.06 -23.21 11.12
N LYS A 26 4.85 -24.13 11.70
CA LYS A 26 4.37 -25.05 12.75
C LYS A 26 3.86 -24.32 14.00
N LYS A 27 4.37 -23.13 14.29
CA LYS A 27 4.10 -22.38 15.52
C LYS A 27 3.14 -21.23 15.34
N ALA A 28 2.83 -20.84 14.10
CA ALA A 28 2.03 -19.67 13.80
C ALA A 28 0.63 -20.08 13.30
N ASP A 29 -0.39 -19.39 13.79
CA ASP A 29 -1.76 -19.48 13.29
C ASP A 29 -2.01 -18.50 12.15
N VAL A 30 -1.31 -17.34 12.15
CA VAL A 30 -1.35 -16.33 11.12
C VAL A 30 0.02 -16.19 10.46
N LEU A 31 0.07 -16.33 9.15
CA LEU A 31 1.29 -16.29 8.35
C LEU A 31 1.25 -15.05 7.44
N ILE A 32 2.13 -14.08 7.68
CA ILE A 32 2.30 -12.94 6.79
C ILE A 32 3.43 -13.24 5.79
N VAL A 33 3.07 -13.37 4.52
CA VAL A 33 4.00 -13.64 3.43
C VAL A 33 4.48 -12.31 2.86
N ALA A 34 5.62 -11.84 3.40
CA ALA A 34 6.23 -10.54 3.08
C ALA A 34 7.55 -10.72 2.31
N VAL A 35 7.55 -11.59 1.32
CA VAL A 35 8.68 -11.82 0.42
C VAL A 35 8.46 -11.17 -0.94
N LYS A 36 9.54 -10.97 -1.71
CA LYS A 36 9.43 -10.43 -3.07
C LYS A 36 8.59 -11.36 -3.96
N PRO A 37 7.80 -10.83 -4.89
CA PRO A 37 6.95 -11.63 -5.80
C PRO A 37 7.72 -12.75 -6.53
N GLN A 38 8.97 -12.50 -6.92
CA GLN A 38 9.80 -13.44 -7.68
C GLN A 38 10.11 -14.75 -6.94
N ILE A 39 10.12 -14.73 -5.61
CA ILE A 39 10.46 -15.92 -4.79
C ILE A 39 9.25 -16.48 -4.02
N ILE A 40 8.10 -15.81 -4.08
CA ILE A 40 6.93 -16.21 -3.27
C ILE A 40 6.47 -17.64 -3.59
N ARG A 41 6.48 -18.02 -4.86
CA ARG A 41 6.03 -19.36 -5.30
C ARG A 41 6.88 -20.47 -4.70
N GLU A 42 8.18 -20.28 -4.62
CA GLU A 42 9.11 -21.22 -4.01
C GLU A 42 8.86 -21.33 -2.50
N VAL A 43 8.80 -20.18 -1.81
CA VAL A 43 8.52 -20.12 -0.37
C VAL A 43 7.20 -20.81 0.00
N LEU A 44 6.13 -20.57 -0.78
CA LEU A 44 4.82 -21.19 -0.55
C LEU A 44 4.86 -22.71 -0.77
N LYS A 45 5.56 -23.20 -1.78
CA LYS A 45 5.74 -24.64 -2.03
C LYS A 45 6.47 -25.32 -0.89
N ASP A 46 7.50 -24.70 -0.34
CA ASP A 46 8.28 -25.24 0.78
C ASP A 46 7.43 -25.45 2.03
N ILE A 47 6.51 -24.54 2.32
CA ILE A 47 5.66 -24.61 3.52
C ILE A 47 4.32 -25.31 3.31
N ALA A 48 3.98 -25.68 2.08
CA ALA A 48 2.64 -26.14 1.69
C ALA A 48 2.10 -27.31 2.51
N ASP A 49 2.96 -28.27 2.90
CA ASP A 49 2.54 -29.46 3.67
C ASP A 49 2.17 -29.13 5.13
N GLN A 50 2.60 -27.99 5.64
CA GLN A 50 2.33 -27.54 7.01
C GLN A 50 1.20 -26.47 7.09
N VAL A 51 0.68 -26.03 5.94
CA VAL A 51 -0.43 -25.07 5.90
C VAL A 51 -1.73 -25.83 5.68
N ASP A 52 -2.68 -25.68 6.57
CA ASP A 52 -4.04 -26.25 6.51
C ASP A 52 -5.13 -25.18 6.65
N SER A 53 -6.38 -25.59 6.77
CA SER A 53 -7.53 -24.69 6.90
C SER A 53 -7.61 -23.93 8.23
N LYS A 54 -6.73 -24.23 9.19
CA LYS A 54 -6.67 -23.55 10.49
C LYS A 54 -5.71 -22.37 10.49
N LYS A 55 -4.90 -22.24 9.45
CA LYS A 55 -3.90 -21.18 9.33
C LYS A 55 -4.37 -20.09 8.35
N LEU A 56 -4.36 -18.87 8.83
CA LEU A 56 -4.62 -17.69 7.99
C LEU A 56 -3.32 -17.30 7.28
N VAL A 57 -3.36 -17.27 5.94
CA VAL A 57 -2.23 -16.82 5.12
C VAL A 57 -2.55 -15.44 4.56
N ILE A 58 -1.77 -14.44 4.94
CA ILE A 58 -1.90 -13.06 4.46
C ILE A 58 -0.70 -12.76 3.56
N SER A 59 -0.96 -12.38 2.32
CA SER A 59 0.09 -11.99 1.36
C SER A 59 0.09 -10.48 1.13
N VAL A 60 1.28 -9.86 1.22
CA VAL A 60 1.51 -8.46 0.85
C VAL A 60 2.22 -8.33 -0.51
N ALA A 61 2.36 -9.42 -1.25
CA ALA A 61 3.09 -9.45 -2.51
C ALA A 61 2.28 -8.82 -3.65
N ALA A 62 2.81 -7.76 -4.24
CA ALA A 62 2.22 -7.14 -5.42
C ALA A 62 2.23 -8.11 -6.62
N GLY A 63 1.17 -8.06 -7.45
CA GLY A 63 1.09 -8.86 -8.66
C GLY A 63 0.89 -10.38 -8.46
N VAL A 64 0.62 -10.86 -7.24
CA VAL A 64 0.41 -12.30 -6.98
C VAL A 64 -1.04 -12.55 -6.59
N PRO A 65 -1.87 -13.12 -7.49
CA PRO A 65 -3.27 -13.43 -7.22
C PRO A 65 -3.46 -14.51 -6.15
N ILE A 66 -4.62 -14.49 -5.48
CA ILE A 66 -5.03 -15.51 -4.49
C ILE A 66 -4.95 -16.92 -5.11
N SER A 67 -5.40 -17.08 -6.33
CA SER A 67 -5.36 -18.37 -7.03
C SER A 67 -3.94 -18.93 -7.18
N GLN A 68 -2.94 -18.09 -7.44
CA GLN A 68 -1.54 -18.54 -7.50
C GLN A 68 -1.01 -18.97 -6.12
N ILE A 69 -1.40 -18.26 -5.07
CA ILE A 69 -1.04 -18.60 -3.68
C ILE A 69 -1.67 -19.92 -3.29
N GLU A 70 -2.98 -20.09 -3.53
CA GLU A 70 -3.72 -21.32 -3.25
C GLU A 70 -3.18 -22.51 -4.04
N ASN A 71 -2.87 -22.34 -5.32
CA ASN A 71 -2.28 -23.37 -6.16
C ASN A 71 -0.90 -23.82 -5.64
N ALA A 72 -0.06 -22.89 -5.20
CA ALA A 72 1.26 -23.20 -4.65
C ALA A 72 1.14 -23.97 -3.32
N LEU A 73 0.19 -23.58 -2.45
CA LEU A 73 -0.03 -24.22 -1.15
C LEU A 73 -0.77 -25.55 -1.24
N SER A 74 -1.62 -25.75 -2.23
CA SER A 74 -2.41 -26.98 -2.39
C SER A 74 -1.61 -28.13 -3.00
N LYS A 75 -0.54 -27.85 -3.75
CA LYS A 75 0.23 -28.84 -4.54
C LYS A 75 -0.68 -29.75 -5.40
N GLY A 76 -1.74 -29.19 -5.97
CA GLY A 76 -2.70 -29.93 -6.78
C GLY A 76 -3.72 -30.78 -6.00
N LYS A 77 -3.73 -30.72 -4.67
CA LYS A 77 -4.73 -31.40 -3.83
C LYS A 77 -5.92 -30.49 -3.55
N LYS A 78 -7.12 -31.06 -3.39
CA LYS A 78 -8.27 -30.30 -2.88
C LYS A 78 -8.03 -29.96 -1.41
N LYS A 79 -7.76 -28.69 -1.13
CA LYS A 79 -7.42 -28.18 0.20
C LYS A 79 -8.20 -26.89 0.45
N LYS A 80 -8.92 -26.82 1.57
CA LYS A 80 -9.51 -25.55 2.00
C LYS A 80 -8.39 -24.70 2.59
N LEU A 81 -8.16 -23.53 2.03
CA LEU A 81 -7.12 -22.58 2.45
C LEU A 81 -7.76 -21.24 2.80
N CYS A 82 -7.28 -20.62 3.88
CA CYS A 82 -7.70 -19.28 4.28
C CYS A 82 -6.61 -18.29 3.81
N VAL A 83 -6.79 -17.73 2.63
CA VAL A 83 -5.83 -16.80 2.00
C VAL A 83 -6.45 -15.42 1.90
N VAL A 84 -5.75 -14.42 2.44
CA VAL A 84 -6.07 -13.00 2.30
C VAL A 84 -4.95 -12.35 1.50
N ARG A 85 -5.31 -11.67 0.44
CA ARG A 85 -4.40 -10.83 -0.34
C ARG A 85 -4.55 -9.39 0.11
N THR A 86 -3.43 -8.72 0.35
CA THR A 86 -3.42 -7.34 0.78
C THR A 86 -2.46 -6.50 -0.06
N MET A 87 -2.78 -5.23 -0.19
CA MET A 87 -1.91 -4.26 -0.86
C MET A 87 -1.72 -3.05 0.06
N PRO A 88 -0.72 -3.09 0.95
CA PRO A 88 -0.30 -1.95 1.76
C PRO A 88 0.51 -0.95 0.95
N ASN A 89 0.77 0.22 1.53
CA ASN A 89 1.66 1.21 0.95
C ASN A 89 2.71 1.70 1.95
N THR A 90 3.73 2.42 1.47
CA THR A 90 4.89 2.83 2.26
C THR A 90 4.59 3.77 3.44
N PRO A 91 3.56 4.65 3.45
CA PRO A 91 3.21 5.44 4.63
C PRO A 91 2.84 4.63 5.87
N SER A 92 2.67 3.33 5.77
CA SER A 92 2.55 2.41 6.92
C SER A 92 3.72 2.51 7.91
N VAL A 93 4.90 2.93 7.47
CA VAL A 93 6.08 3.14 8.33
C VAL A 93 5.84 4.23 9.38
N VAL A 94 5.00 5.20 9.06
CA VAL A 94 4.58 6.29 9.96
C VAL A 94 3.13 6.14 10.43
N GLN A 95 2.56 4.93 10.34
CA GLN A 95 1.20 4.57 10.78
C GLN A 95 0.07 5.31 10.02
N GLU A 96 0.38 5.90 8.89
CA GLU A 96 -0.58 6.57 7.99
C GLU A 96 -0.70 5.87 6.64
N GLY A 97 -0.53 4.53 6.66
CA GLY A 97 -0.74 3.70 5.47
C GLY A 97 -2.20 3.52 5.10
N VAL A 98 -2.42 3.01 3.90
CA VAL A 98 -3.69 2.39 3.51
C VAL A 98 -3.41 1.01 2.97
N THR A 99 -4.20 0.03 3.42
CA THR A 99 -4.09 -1.36 2.97
C THR A 99 -5.41 -1.82 2.38
N ALA A 100 -5.40 -2.16 1.10
CA ALA A 100 -6.53 -2.89 0.52
C ALA A 100 -6.47 -4.37 0.92
N ILE A 101 -7.63 -4.94 1.21
CA ILE A 101 -7.79 -6.32 1.68
C ILE A 101 -8.78 -7.04 0.77
N THR A 102 -8.39 -8.21 0.30
CA THR A 102 -9.23 -9.11 -0.49
C THR A 102 -9.19 -10.50 0.11
N ALA A 103 -10.35 -11.07 0.37
CA ALA A 103 -10.51 -12.39 0.98
C ALA A 103 -10.68 -13.48 -0.08
N GLY A 104 -9.94 -14.58 0.04
CA GLY A 104 -10.17 -15.81 -0.71
C GLY A 104 -11.41 -16.57 -0.22
N LYS A 105 -11.88 -17.53 -1.02
CA LYS A 105 -13.12 -18.28 -0.74
C LYS A 105 -13.15 -19.03 0.61
N GLY A 106 -11.97 -19.39 1.14
CA GLY A 106 -11.85 -20.11 2.40
C GLY A 106 -11.86 -19.24 3.65
N VAL A 107 -11.79 -17.91 3.50
CA VAL A 107 -11.65 -16.94 4.59
C VAL A 107 -12.99 -16.73 5.30
N GLY A 108 -12.98 -16.87 6.62
CA GLY A 108 -14.13 -16.58 7.47
C GLY A 108 -14.14 -15.14 7.98
N LYS A 109 -15.25 -14.74 8.63
CA LYS A 109 -15.40 -13.41 9.22
C LYS A 109 -14.32 -13.11 10.28
N SER A 110 -13.94 -14.11 11.07
CA SER A 110 -12.87 -13.99 12.08
C SER A 110 -11.51 -13.72 11.45
N ASP A 111 -11.20 -14.43 10.36
CA ASP A 111 -9.91 -14.28 9.65
C ASP A 111 -9.80 -12.88 9.01
N LEU A 112 -10.91 -12.42 8.44
CA LEU A 112 -10.98 -11.09 7.86
C LEU A 112 -10.81 -10.00 8.93
N LYS A 113 -11.47 -10.17 10.09
CA LYS A 113 -11.32 -9.27 11.24
C LYS A 113 -9.86 -9.21 11.72
N ILE A 114 -9.18 -10.35 11.87
CA ILE A 114 -7.76 -10.40 12.25
C ILE A 114 -6.90 -9.66 11.21
N SER A 115 -7.20 -9.85 9.92
CA SER A 115 -6.48 -9.15 8.86
C SER A 115 -6.66 -7.63 8.96
N HIS A 116 -7.86 -7.14 9.22
CA HIS A 116 -8.10 -5.72 9.47
C HIS A 116 -7.34 -5.20 10.69
N GLU A 117 -7.42 -5.90 11.83
CA GLU A 117 -6.73 -5.48 13.06
C GLU A 117 -5.22 -5.36 12.87
N ILE A 118 -4.60 -6.29 12.14
CA ILE A 118 -3.15 -6.24 11.85
C ILE A 118 -2.80 -4.97 11.05
N PHE A 119 -3.53 -4.66 9.98
CA PHE A 119 -3.18 -3.53 9.12
C PHE A 119 -3.71 -2.18 9.65
N GLN A 120 -4.74 -2.17 10.49
CA GLN A 120 -5.20 -0.97 11.19
C GLN A 120 -4.17 -0.45 12.21
N ALA A 121 -3.28 -1.30 12.69
CA ALA A 121 -2.15 -0.88 13.52
C ALA A 121 -1.15 0.04 12.79
N VAL A 122 -1.16 0.05 11.45
CA VAL A 122 -0.23 0.82 10.61
C VAL A 122 -0.94 1.76 9.61
N GLY A 123 -2.24 1.99 9.81
CA GLY A 123 -3.02 2.90 8.97
C GLY A 123 -4.48 2.49 8.82
N ARG A 124 -5.06 2.75 7.67
CA ARG A 124 -6.46 2.41 7.35
C ARG A 124 -6.56 1.18 6.47
N THR A 125 -7.70 0.50 6.52
CA THR A 125 -7.98 -0.66 5.69
C THR A 125 -9.25 -0.45 4.87
N VAL A 126 -9.28 -1.01 3.67
CA VAL A 126 -10.43 -1.01 2.78
C VAL A 126 -10.59 -2.38 2.13
N GLU A 127 -11.80 -2.93 2.12
CA GLU A 127 -12.08 -4.16 1.38
C GLU A 127 -12.34 -3.84 -0.09
N VAL A 128 -11.76 -4.64 -0.96
CA VAL A 128 -11.95 -4.54 -2.41
C VAL A 128 -12.08 -5.92 -3.04
N ALA A 129 -12.71 -5.99 -4.20
CA ALA A 129 -12.69 -7.20 -5.02
C ALA A 129 -11.28 -7.46 -5.58
N GLU A 130 -10.92 -8.72 -5.83
CA GLU A 130 -9.56 -9.06 -6.26
C GLU A 130 -9.17 -8.39 -7.58
N GLU A 131 -10.13 -8.23 -8.48
CA GLU A 131 -9.96 -7.58 -9.78
C GLU A 131 -9.58 -6.10 -9.67
N GLN A 132 -9.82 -5.48 -8.51
CA GLN A 132 -9.50 -4.08 -8.24
C GLN A 132 -8.08 -3.88 -7.68
N ILE A 133 -7.40 -4.93 -7.23
CA ILE A 133 -6.07 -4.83 -6.57
C ILE A 133 -5.01 -4.17 -7.48
N ASP A 134 -5.08 -4.37 -8.79
CA ASP A 134 -4.14 -3.72 -9.70
C ASP A 134 -4.38 -2.21 -9.78
N ALA A 135 -5.64 -1.77 -9.76
CA ALA A 135 -5.99 -0.35 -9.67
C ALA A 135 -5.55 0.25 -8.32
N VAL A 136 -5.74 -0.50 -7.22
CA VAL A 136 -5.21 -0.13 -5.91
C VAL A 136 -3.69 0.02 -5.94
N THR A 137 -2.99 -0.91 -6.60
CA THR A 137 -1.53 -0.84 -6.76
C THR A 137 -1.11 0.43 -7.50
N GLY A 138 -1.79 0.76 -8.60
CA GLY A 138 -1.54 1.99 -9.36
C GLY A 138 -1.85 3.26 -8.58
N LEU A 139 -2.93 3.26 -7.79
CA LEU A 139 -3.40 4.44 -7.05
C LEU A 139 -2.66 4.62 -5.71
N SER A 140 -2.76 3.66 -4.80
CA SER A 140 -2.25 3.81 -3.43
C SER A 140 -0.90 3.14 -3.22
N GLY A 141 -0.58 2.07 -3.94
CA GLY A 141 0.73 1.42 -3.89
C GLY A 141 1.84 2.31 -4.48
N SER A 142 1.61 2.82 -5.67
CA SER A 142 2.53 3.73 -6.40
C SER A 142 2.35 5.20 -6.01
N GLY A 143 1.18 5.57 -5.52
CA GLY A 143 0.77 6.94 -5.18
C GLY A 143 1.75 7.73 -4.32
N PRO A 144 2.38 7.15 -3.28
CA PRO A 144 3.37 7.87 -2.49
C PRO A 144 4.48 8.48 -3.33
N ALA A 145 4.95 7.80 -4.39
CA ALA A 145 5.97 8.35 -5.29
C ALA A 145 5.47 9.58 -6.05
N TYR A 146 4.20 9.60 -6.45
CA TYR A 146 3.61 10.76 -7.12
C TYR A 146 3.54 11.96 -6.18
N ILE A 147 3.15 11.72 -4.92
CA ILE A 147 3.09 12.77 -3.90
C ILE A 147 4.49 13.28 -3.54
N PHE A 148 5.50 12.41 -3.45
CA PHE A 148 6.88 12.87 -3.23
C PHE A 148 7.37 13.77 -4.37
N MET A 149 7.06 13.44 -5.63
CA MET A 149 7.38 14.29 -6.78
C MET A 149 6.65 15.65 -6.71
N ILE A 150 5.38 15.67 -6.31
CA ILE A 150 4.62 16.90 -6.11
C ILE A 150 5.23 17.75 -4.99
N ILE A 151 5.60 17.15 -3.86
CA ILE A 151 6.25 17.84 -2.74
C ILE A 151 7.59 18.45 -3.19
N GLU A 152 8.40 17.69 -3.92
CA GLU A 152 9.67 18.17 -4.46
C GLU A 152 9.45 19.38 -5.39
N ALA A 153 8.54 19.27 -6.35
CA ALA A 153 8.24 20.36 -7.29
C ALA A 153 7.72 21.62 -6.62
N LEU A 154 6.84 21.49 -5.62
CA LEU A 154 6.34 22.64 -4.86
C LEU A 154 7.44 23.28 -4.01
N SER A 155 8.31 22.50 -3.40
CA SER A 155 9.46 23.01 -2.66
C SER A 155 10.44 23.76 -3.57
N ASP A 156 10.72 23.22 -4.76
CA ASP A 156 11.55 23.88 -5.77
C ASP A 156 10.94 25.19 -6.25
N ALA A 157 9.62 25.21 -6.43
CA ALA A 157 8.91 26.44 -6.78
C ALA A 157 9.04 27.50 -5.67
N GLY A 158 8.94 27.12 -4.40
CA GLY A 158 9.17 27.99 -3.25
C GLY A 158 10.58 28.62 -3.27
N VAL A 159 11.59 27.80 -3.53
CA VAL A 159 12.98 28.30 -3.67
C VAL A 159 13.12 29.24 -4.86
N LYS A 160 12.54 28.90 -6.01
CA LYS A 160 12.52 29.77 -7.19
C LYS A 160 11.90 31.13 -6.91
N MET A 161 10.93 31.19 -5.98
CA MET A 161 10.27 32.43 -5.56
C MET A 161 10.95 33.13 -4.39
N GLY A 162 12.17 32.69 -3.97
CA GLY A 162 13.01 33.39 -3.00
C GLY A 162 12.97 32.85 -1.58
N LEU A 163 12.26 31.74 -1.30
CA LEU A 163 12.30 31.08 0.01
C LEU A 163 13.60 30.30 0.19
N SER A 164 14.10 30.20 1.43
CA SER A 164 15.15 29.24 1.72
C SER A 164 14.64 27.81 1.50
N ARG A 165 15.54 26.86 1.15
CA ARG A 165 15.16 25.45 0.97
C ARG A 165 14.47 24.86 2.19
N GLN A 166 14.95 25.17 3.37
CA GLN A 166 14.38 24.68 4.62
C GLN A 166 12.93 25.17 4.78
N VAL A 167 12.66 26.45 4.62
CA VAL A 167 11.32 27.05 4.72
C VAL A 167 10.40 26.49 3.64
N ALA A 168 10.87 26.38 2.40
CA ALA A 168 10.08 25.83 1.30
C ALA A 168 9.66 24.38 1.57
N ASN A 169 10.55 23.53 2.07
CA ASN A 169 10.25 22.15 2.42
C ASN A 169 9.20 22.07 3.53
N GLU A 170 9.39 22.81 4.62
CA GLU A 170 8.47 22.80 5.76
C GLU A 170 7.05 23.21 5.37
N LEU A 171 6.94 24.35 4.67
CA LEU A 171 5.65 24.86 4.18
C LEU A 171 4.98 23.85 3.23
N THR A 172 5.72 23.28 2.31
CA THR A 172 5.18 22.32 1.32
C THR A 172 4.67 21.06 1.98
N VAL A 173 5.47 20.43 2.84
CA VAL A 173 5.09 19.19 3.51
C VAL A 173 3.84 19.41 4.36
N GLN A 174 3.81 20.51 5.15
CA GLN A 174 2.66 20.80 5.99
C GLN A 174 1.41 21.16 5.17
N THR A 175 1.56 21.83 4.03
CA THR A 175 0.44 22.14 3.12
C THR A 175 -0.19 20.88 2.54
N VAL A 176 0.62 19.94 2.05
CA VAL A 176 0.14 18.66 1.49
C VAL A 176 -0.55 17.83 2.57
N LEU A 177 0.09 17.67 3.74
CA LEU A 177 -0.46 16.94 4.87
C LEU A 177 -1.79 17.55 5.34
N GLY A 178 -1.82 18.86 5.59
CA GLY A 178 -3.01 19.55 6.08
C GLY A 178 -4.17 19.49 5.09
N SER A 179 -3.89 19.60 3.79
CA SER A 179 -4.92 19.49 2.75
C SER A 179 -5.55 18.10 2.70
N ALA A 180 -4.74 17.04 2.80
CA ALA A 180 -5.22 15.66 2.85
C ALA A 180 -6.05 15.39 4.12
N LEU A 181 -5.56 15.88 5.27
CA LEU A 181 -6.29 15.79 6.53
C LEU A 181 -7.63 16.51 6.47
N LEU A 182 -7.68 17.71 5.90
CA LEU A 182 -8.92 18.48 5.79
C LEU A 182 -9.98 17.73 4.96
N VAL A 183 -9.60 17.11 3.85
CA VAL A 183 -10.50 16.24 3.06
C VAL A 183 -10.99 15.07 3.91
N ARG A 184 -10.07 14.39 4.60
CA ARG A 184 -10.37 13.20 5.41
C ARG A 184 -11.31 13.48 6.57
N GLU A 185 -11.04 14.51 7.33
CA GLU A 185 -11.78 14.81 8.57
C GLU A 185 -13.13 15.46 8.31
N THR A 186 -13.25 16.27 7.25
CA THR A 186 -14.51 16.93 6.93
C THR A 186 -15.43 16.12 6.02
N GLY A 187 -14.88 15.14 5.27
CA GLY A 187 -15.61 14.43 4.22
C GLY A 187 -16.05 15.32 3.06
N THR A 188 -15.65 16.59 3.05
CA THR A 188 -15.97 17.56 2.00
C THR A 188 -15.19 17.21 0.72
N SER A 189 -15.86 17.32 -0.43
CA SER A 189 -15.20 17.01 -1.70
C SER A 189 -14.00 17.91 -1.97
N PRO A 190 -12.90 17.39 -2.56
CA PRO A 190 -11.74 18.21 -2.91
C PRO A 190 -12.08 19.40 -3.80
N GLY A 191 -13.07 19.25 -4.69
CA GLY A 191 -13.55 20.35 -5.55
C GLY A 191 -14.15 21.50 -4.76
N GLU A 192 -14.97 21.20 -3.76
CA GLU A 192 -15.56 22.21 -2.90
C GLU A 192 -14.50 22.91 -2.02
N LEU A 193 -13.60 22.14 -1.39
CA LEU A 193 -12.51 22.72 -0.60
C LEU A 193 -11.62 23.63 -1.44
N LYS A 194 -11.30 23.21 -2.68
CA LYS A 194 -10.57 24.05 -3.64
C LYS A 194 -11.31 25.37 -3.89
N ASN A 195 -12.62 25.32 -4.09
CA ASN A 195 -13.41 26.55 -4.35
C ASN A 195 -13.40 27.50 -3.14
N ARG A 196 -13.44 26.97 -1.90
CA ARG A 196 -13.40 27.79 -0.67
C ARG A 196 -12.12 28.62 -0.53
N VAL A 197 -11.00 28.16 -1.10
CA VAL A 197 -9.71 28.87 -1.06
C VAL A 197 -9.42 29.67 -2.35
N THR A 198 -10.41 29.74 -3.26
CA THR A 198 -10.25 30.40 -4.56
C THR A 198 -11.08 31.67 -4.60
N SER A 199 -10.44 32.83 -4.33
CA SER A 199 -11.08 34.15 -4.41
C SER A 199 -11.05 34.71 -5.84
N PRO A 200 -12.02 35.56 -6.22
CA PRO A 200 -12.02 36.24 -7.52
C PRO A 200 -10.75 37.07 -7.75
N GLY A 201 -10.05 36.79 -8.86
CA GLY A 201 -8.79 37.49 -9.21
C GLY A 201 -7.61 37.22 -8.29
N GLY A 202 -7.74 36.24 -7.34
CA GLY A 202 -6.73 35.97 -6.34
C GLY A 202 -5.55 35.10 -6.86
N THR A 203 -4.57 34.89 -5.99
CA THR A 203 -3.36 34.09 -6.29
C THR A 203 -3.69 32.65 -6.59
N THR A 204 -4.68 32.08 -5.87
CA THR A 204 -5.08 30.68 -6.02
C THR A 204 -5.62 30.39 -7.42
N ILE A 205 -6.52 31.25 -7.95
CA ILE A 205 -7.08 31.00 -9.30
C ILE A 205 -6.02 31.15 -10.39
N ALA A 206 -5.06 32.07 -10.23
CA ALA A 206 -3.93 32.20 -11.17
C ALA A 206 -3.05 30.95 -11.16
N GLY A 207 -2.74 30.39 -9.98
CA GLY A 207 -1.99 29.14 -9.83
C GLY A 207 -2.74 27.93 -10.40
N LEU A 208 -4.04 27.81 -10.10
CA LEU A 208 -4.90 26.74 -10.64
C LEU A 208 -4.95 26.78 -12.18
N HIS A 209 -5.07 27.98 -12.77
CA HIS A 209 -5.04 28.13 -14.24
C HIS A 209 -3.73 27.61 -14.85
N ALA A 210 -2.59 27.90 -14.21
CA ALA A 210 -1.29 27.38 -14.66
C ALA A 210 -1.22 25.85 -14.58
N LEU A 211 -1.74 25.23 -13.51
CA LEU A 211 -1.78 23.77 -13.35
C LEU A 211 -2.70 23.10 -14.39
N GLU A 212 -3.88 23.71 -14.67
CA GLU A 212 -4.80 23.20 -15.71
C GLU A 212 -4.15 23.32 -17.11
N LYS A 213 -3.52 24.45 -17.42
CA LYS A 213 -2.76 24.63 -18.67
C LYS A 213 -1.64 23.62 -18.82
N GLY A 214 -0.98 23.22 -17.70
CA GLY A 214 0.03 22.17 -17.63
C GLY A 214 -0.54 20.75 -17.65
N SER A 215 -1.86 20.58 -17.79
CA SER A 215 -2.53 19.27 -17.86
C SER A 215 -2.26 18.36 -16.64
N LEU A 216 -2.10 18.94 -15.44
CA LEU A 216 -1.79 18.18 -14.22
C LEU A 216 -2.74 17.00 -13.99
N ARG A 217 -4.06 17.22 -14.17
CA ARG A 217 -5.06 16.16 -13.97
C ARG A 217 -4.86 14.99 -14.91
N ALA A 218 -4.70 15.25 -16.19
CA ALA A 218 -4.48 14.20 -17.20
C ALA A 218 -3.18 13.44 -16.92
N THR A 219 -2.12 14.14 -16.51
CA THR A 219 -0.83 13.53 -16.17
C THR A 219 -0.95 12.58 -14.98
N LEU A 220 -1.64 12.98 -13.91
CA LEU A 220 -1.87 12.11 -12.75
C LEU A 220 -2.76 10.90 -13.08
N MET A 221 -3.82 11.09 -13.87
CA MET A 221 -4.68 9.99 -14.32
C MET A 221 -3.88 8.98 -15.17
N ASN A 222 -3.06 9.46 -16.11
CA ASN A 222 -2.19 8.62 -16.91
C ASN A 222 -1.16 7.86 -16.08
N ALA A 223 -0.60 8.49 -15.04
CA ALA A 223 0.35 7.82 -14.14
C ALA A 223 -0.30 6.62 -13.43
N VAL A 224 -1.50 6.80 -12.89
CA VAL A 224 -2.27 5.72 -12.23
C VAL A 224 -2.61 4.61 -13.25
N GLU A 225 -3.08 4.98 -14.45
CA GLU A 225 -3.39 4.02 -15.51
C GLU A 225 -2.17 3.17 -15.89
N LYS A 226 -1.04 3.81 -16.18
CA LYS A 226 0.20 3.10 -16.56
C LYS A 226 0.69 2.17 -15.46
N ALA A 227 0.64 2.60 -14.20
CA ALA A 227 1.03 1.76 -13.06
C ALA A 227 0.07 0.58 -12.88
N THR A 228 -1.25 0.79 -13.08
CA THR A 228 -2.26 -0.28 -13.04
C THR A 228 -2.03 -1.33 -14.14
N LEU A 229 -1.79 -0.90 -15.37
CA LEU A 229 -1.49 -1.79 -16.49
C LEU A 229 -0.20 -2.57 -16.23
N ARG A 230 0.84 -1.90 -15.71
CA ARG A 230 2.09 -2.59 -15.38
C ARG A 230 1.91 -3.62 -14.26
N SER A 231 1.06 -3.34 -13.27
CA SER A 231 0.73 -4.31 -12.22
C SER A 231 0.10 -5.58 -12.80
N LYS A 232 -0.82 -5.44 -13.76
CA LYS A 232 -1.45 -6.58 -14.47
C LYS A 232 -0.45 -7.42 -15.26
N GLU A 233 0.50 -6.77 -15.93
CA GLU A 233 1.58 -7.47 -16.66
C GLU A 233 2.47 -8.30 -15.74
N LEU A 234 2.77 -7.78 -14.54
CA LEU A 234 3.61 -8.47 -13.55
C LEU A 234 2.89 -9.67 -12.89
N ALA A 235 1.57 -9.73 -12.96
CA ALA A 235 0.75 -10.81 -12.43
C ALA A 235 0.64 -12.03 -13.39
N GLN A 236 1.03 -11.88 -14.65
CA GLN A 236 1.07 -12.94 -15.67
C GLN A 236 2.36 -13.75 -15.57
#